data_7e60e10fbee8338c7a4f9025cb32ce38
#
_entry.id   7e60e10fbee8338c7a4f9025cb32ce38
#
_cell.length_a   1.000
_cell.length_b   1.000
_cell.length_c   1.000
_cell.angle_alpha   90.00
_cell.angle_beta   90.00
_cell.angle_gamma   90.00
#
_symmetry.space_group_name_H-M   'P 1'
#
loop_
_entity.id
_entity.type
_entity.pdbx_description
1 polymer ?
#
loop_
_entity_poly.entity_id
_entity_poly.type
_entity_poly.pdbx_seq_one_letter_code
_entity_poly.pdbx_strand_id
1 'polypeptide(L)'
;MEFPTLPSWAIKKNYLWHSNPESRPVCRTYFDKCIIRPKLDIAWSIVKGEKEGDKDQASTQITKYTNDAAKMTAGRVVQTLIDDYRIHNKADTIEDCIDAGKEIFAKYKPKTWDDGKDEAQLDICMNSFADVFKNALQGLDEAQNKMRINKLEGERNYMFGVPGLDLEYNGKPDFNGQIELKTTWATYSKVISSGRRSASLPSQPSWSHLCQVAGYWAYKQDPQAIVYANEKGYRVFTEENCEKLAPEALKNIWNHIVAKCRIRENQLKSAQTVHELIQLVEPDFSHMFAWDIHPEVLKEAKQLWGFVQ
;
A
#
# COMPACT_ATOMS: atom_id res chain seq x y z
N MET A 1 -0.81 -4.17 -37.57
CA MET A 1 0.33 -3.49 -36.91
C MET A 1 0.68 -4.31 -35.70
N GLU A 2 1.79 -5.02 -35.71
CA GLU A 2 2.31 -5.66 -34.51
C GLU A 2 2.79 -4.56 -33.56
N PHE A 3 2.25 -4.53 -32.37
CA PHE A 3 2.72 -3.62 -31.33
C PHE A 3 4.12 -4.08 -30.88
N PRO A 4 5.08 -3.18 -30.68
CA PRO A 4 6.39 -3.55 -30.17
C PRO A 4 6.25 -4.21 -28.80
N THR A 5 6.85 -5.39 -28.65
CA THR A 5 6.92 -6.11 -27.38
C THR A 5 7.78 -5.33 -26.36
N LEU A 6 7.49 -5.52 -25.07
CA LEU A 6 8.31 -4.94 -24.01
C LEU A 6 9.77 -5.36 -24.17
N PRO A 7 10.75 -4.47 -23.88
CA PRO A 7 12.15 -4.80 -23.91
C PRO A 7 12.49 -5.98 -23.00
N SER A 8 13.41 -6.83 -23.41
CA SER A 8 13.82 -8.02 -22.63
C SER A 8 14.28 -7.68 -21.21
N TRP A 9 14.87 -6.51 -20.98
CA TRP A 9 15.26 -6.02 -19.67
C TRP A 9 14.05 -5.73 -18.75
N ALA A 10 12.93 -5.31 -19.32
CA ALA A 10 11.69 -5.08 -18.58
C ALA A 10 10.98 -6.40 -18.25
N ILE A 11 10.93 -7.34 -19.22
CA ILE A 11 10.28 -8.65 -19.05
C ILE A 11 11.02 -9.52 -18.03
N LYS A 12 12.35 -9.51 -18.02
CA LYS A 12 13.17 -10.28 -17.08
C LYS A 12 13.04 -9.88 -15.63
N LYS A 13 12.42 -8.73 -15.35
CA LYS A 13 12.17 -8.27 -13.98
C LYS A 13 10.80 -8.77 -13.54
N ASN A 14 10.74 -9.94 -12.88
CA ASN A 14 9.54 -10.60 -12.35
C ASN A 14 8.62 -9.75 -11.47
N TYR A 15 8.94 -8.48 -11.23
CA TYR A 15 8.20 -7.53 -10.42
C TYR A 15 7.66 -6.31 -11.21
N LEU A 16 7.81 -6.30 -12.54
CA LEU A 16 7.16 -5.32 -13.38
C LEU A 16 5.76 -5.82 -13.74
N TRP A 17 4.83 -5.62 -12.85
CA TRP A 17 3.40 -5.78 -13.04
C TRP A 17 2.71 -4.44 -12.85
N HIS A 18 1.49 -4.33 -13.33
CA HIS A 18 0.64 -3.19 -13.01
C HIS A 18 0.02 -3.36 -11.62
N SER A 19 -0.18 -2.25 -10.97
CA SER A 19 -0.95 -2.11 -9.73
C SER A 19 -1.63 -0.76 -9.76
N ASN A 20 -2.44 -0.44 -8.75
CA ASN A 20 -3.15 0.84 -8.70
C ASN A 20 -2.23 2.03 -9.03
N PRO A 21 -2.40 2.66 -10.22
CA PRO A 21 -1.54 3.75 -10.68
C PRO A 21 -1.73 5.05 -9.92
N GLU A 22 -2.84 5.17 -9.15
CA GLU A 22 -3.15 6.35 -8.35
C GLU A 22 -2.61 6.27 -6.92
N SER A 23 -1.98 5.15 -6.54
CA SER A 23 -1.44 4.99 -5.18
C SER A 23 -0.15 5.78 -4.96
N ARG A 24 0.60 6.05 -6.01
CA ARG A 24 1.86 6.83 -5.96
C ARG A 24 2.27 7.33 -7.35
N PRO A 25 3.11 8.39 -7.42
CA PRO A 25 3.64 8.89 -8.70
C PRO A 25 4.37 7.83 -9.51
N VAL A 26 4.31 7.94 -10.84
CA VAL A 26 4.98 6.99 -11.75
C VAL A 26 6.48 6.98 -11.53
N CYS A 27 7.11 8.15 -11.35
CA CYS A 27 8.53 8.27 -11.03
C CYS A 27 8.92 7.48 -9.78
N ARG A 28 8.11 7.56 -8.71
CA ARG A 28 8.33 6.76 -7.51
C ARG A 28 8.17 5.26 -7.79
N THR A 29 7.19 4.88 -8.59
CA THR A 29 6.98 3.46 -8.94
C THR A 29 8.19 2.88 -9.68
N TYR A 30 8.74 3.60 -10.67
CA TYR A 30 9.93 3.13 -11.39
C TYR A 30 11.19 3.18 -10.52
N PHE A 31 11.35 4.20 -9.68
CA PHE A 31 12.44 4.23 -8.72
C PHE A 31 12.42 2.99 -7.82
N ASP A 32 11.28 2.66 -7.23
CA ASP A 32 11.15 1.47 -6.38
C ASP A 32 11.45 0.17 -7.16
N LYS A 33 10.80 -0.01 -8.32
CA LYS A 33 10.90 -1.27 -9.08
C LYS A 33 12.23 -1.45 -9.80
N CYS A 34 12.80 -0.38 -10.32
CA CYS A 34 13.98 -0.47 -11.17
C CYS A 34 15.31 -0.18 -10.45
N ILE A 35 15.28 0.58 -9.37
CA ILE A 35 16.47 0.99 -8.61
C ILE A 35 16.52 0.33 -7.24
N ILE A 36 15.45 0.49 -6.43
CA ILE A 36 15.46 0.00 -5.05
C ILE A 36 15.34 -1.53 -4.99
N ARG A 37 14.40 -2.11 -5.72
CA ARG A 37 14.16 -3.55 -5.65
C ARG A 37 15.37 -4.41 -5.98
N PRO A 38 16.16 -4.14 -7.04
CA PRO A 38 17.39 -4.88 -7.29
C PRO A 38 18.42 -4.81 -6.16
N LYS A 39 18.52 -3.63 -5.51
CA LYS A 39 19.42 -3.45 -4.34
C LYS A 39 18.93 -4.27 -3.15
N LEU A 40 17.63 -4.28 -2.89
CA LEU A 40 17.03 -5.08 -1.84
C LEU A 40 17.20 -6.58 -2.08
N ASP A 41 17.00 -7.05 -3.31
CA ASP A 41 17.17 -8.47 -3.66
C ASP A 41 18.60 -8.93 -3.40
N ILE A 42 19.59 -8.10 -3.72
CA ILE A 42 21.01 -8.38 -3.39
C ILE A 42 21.22 -8.40 -1.88
N ALA A 43 20.75 -7.38 -1.16
CA ALA A 43 20.91 -7.28 0.28
C ALA A 43 20.26 -8.48 1.01
N TRP A 44 19.05 -8.86 0.62
CA TRP A 44 18.37 -10.04 1.17
C TRP A 44 19.14 -11.34 0.88
N SER A 45 19.69 -11.52 -0.32
CA SER A 45 20.52 -12.70 -0.66
C SER A 45 21.78 -12.79 0.22
N ILE A 46 22.39 -11.65 0.56
CA ILE A 46 23.54 -11.60 1.49
C ILE A 46 23.10 -11.99 2.91
N VAL A 47 22.01 -11.41 3.41
CA VAL A 47 21.51 -11.71 4.77
C VAL A 47 21.16 -13.18 4.91
N LYS A 48 20.56 -13.79 3.89
CA LYS A 48 20.22 -15.21 3.86
C LYS A 48 21.45 -16.13 3.68
N GLY A 49 22.60 -15.60 3.33
CA GLY A 49 23.80 -16.38 3.05
C GLY A 49 23.81 -17.05 1.66
N GLU A 50 22.94 -16.62 0.76
CA GLU A 50 22.89 -17.07 -0.65
C GLU A 50 23.96 -16.39 -1.50
N LYS A 51 24.51 -15.27 -1.02
CA LYS A 51 25.54 -14.46 -1.65
C LYS A 51 26.57 -13.99 -0.63
N GLU A 52 27.82 -13.92 -1.05
CA GLU A 52 28.89 -13.35 -0.22
C GLU A 52 28.70 -11.85 -0.03
N GLY A 53 28.99 -11.36 1.16
CA GLY A 53 28.93 -9.94 1.50
C GLY A 53 28.79 -9.69 3.00
N ASP A 54 28.88 -8.42 3.38
CA ASP A 54 28.73 -7.97 4.77
C ASP A 54 27.24 -7.96 5.16
N LYS A 55 26.85 -8.85 6.09
CA LYS A 55 25.47 -9.02 6.56
C LYS A 55 24.96 -7.80 7.34
N ASP A 56 25.79 -7.12 8.09
CA ASP A 56 25.40 -5.96 8.89
C ASP A 56 25.15 -4.76 7.97
N GLN A 57 26.02 -4.58 6.98
CA GLN A 57 25.81 -3.55 5.94
C GLN A 57 24.54 -3.85 5.12
N ALA A 58 24.32 -5.10 4.72
CA ALA A 58 23.11 -5.50 3.99
C ALA A 58 21.84 -5.29 4.82
N SER A 59 21.85 -5.63 6.12
CA SER A 59 20.72 -5.40 7.02
C SER A 59 20.42 -3.91 7.20
N THR A 60 21.46 -3.09 7.34
CA THR A 60 21.33 -1.63 7.40
C THR A 60 20.70 -1.08 6.11
N GLN A 61 21.13 -1.58 4.95
CA GLN A 61 20.58 -1.19 3.67
C GLN A 61 19.11 -1.58 3.54
N ILE A 62 18.72 -2.79 3.96
CA ILE A 62 17.32 -3.23 3.97
C ILE A 62 16.49 -2.28 4.84
N THR A 63 16.90 -2.00 6.05
CA THR A 63 16.20 -1.08 6.96
C THR A 63 15.98 0.29 6.33
N LYS A 64 17.03 0.83 5.70
CA LYS A 64 17.00 2.13 5.02
C LYS A 64 15.97 2.21 3.89
N TYR A 65 15.80 1.12 3.13
CA TYR A 65 14.87 1.07 1.99
C TYR A 65 13.46 0.60 2.34
N THR A 66 13.26 -0.11 3.47
CA THR A 66 11.99 -0.76 3.79
C THR A 66 11.33 -0.24 5.07
N ASN A 67 11.94 0.72 5.76
CA ASN A 67 11.39 1.20 7.03
C ASN A 67 10.07 1.95 6.81
N ASP A 68 8.98 1.31 7.19
CA ASP A 68 7.63 1.88 7.11
C ASP A 68 7.37 2.85 8.27
N ALA A 69 6.49 3.82 8.04
CA ALA A 69 6.04 4.73 9.08
C ALA A 69 5.14 4.03 10.11
N ALA A 70 5.14 4.50 11.34
CA ALA A 70 4.33 3.96 12.45
C ALA A 70 2.85 3.74 12.07
N LYS A 71 2.23 4.67 11.33
CA LYS A 71 0.83 4.51 10.84
C LYS A 71 0.65 3.33 9.89
N MET A 72 1.60 3.10 8.99
CA MET A 72 1.52 1.97 8.05
C MET A 72 1.66 0.65 8.78
N THR A 73 2.58 0.60 9.73
CA THR A 73 2.76 -0.56 10.61
C THR A 73 1.49 -0.80 11.42
N ALA A 74 0.93 0.23 12.04
CA ALA A 74 -0.31 0.12 12.82
C ALA A 74 -1.49 -0.42 11.98
N GLY A 75 -1.64 0.05 10.74
CA GLY A 75 -2.66 -0.47 9.83
C GLY A 75 -2.48 -1.96 9.51
N ARG A 76 -1.23 -2.39 9.25
CA ARG A 76 -0.93 -3.82 9.04
C ARG A 76 -1.15 -4.67 10.28
N VAL A 77 -0.81 -4.16 11.46
CA VAL A 77 -1.08 -4.86 12.73
C VAL A 77 -2.58 -5.10 12.90
N VAL A 78 -3.42 -4.09 12.65
CA VAL A 78 -4.89 -4.27 12.70
C VAL A 78 -5.33 -5.37 11.76
N GLN A 79 -4.91 -5.36 10.50
CA GLN A 79 -5.30 -6.36 9.51
C GLN A 79 -4.82 -7.76 9.91
N THR A 80 -3.54 -7.93 10.28
CA THR A 80 -2.98 -9.22 10.71
C THR A 80 -3.74 -9.81 11.89
N LEU A 81 -4.08 -8.99 12.88
CA LEU A 81 -4.81 -9.47 14.07
C LEU A 81 -6.28 -9.77 13.78
N ILE A 82 -6.90 -9.08 12.83
CA ILE A 82 -8.23 -9.46 12.33
C ILE A 82 -8.16 -10.84 11.63
N ASP A 83 -7.15 -11.08 10.80
CA ASP A 83 -6.93 -12.38 10.16
C ASP A 83 -6.70 -13.48 11.22
N ASP A 84 -5.88 -13.21 12.23
CA ASP A 84 -5.60 -14.17 13.31
C ASP A 84 -6.85 -14.49 14.14
N TYR A 85 -7.69 -13.49 14.43
CA TYR A 85 -8.92 -13.65 15.20
C TYR A 85 -10.05 -14.30 14.38
N ARG A 86 -10.35 -13.76 13.18
CA ARG A 86 -11.57 -14.11 12.43
C ARG A 86 -11.38 -15.26 11.42
N ILE A 87 -10.15 -15.52 11.01
CA ILE A 87 -9.85 -16.45 9.92
C ILE A 87 -9.04 -17.63 10.42
N HIS A 88 -7.99 -17.37 11.19
CA HIS A 88 -7.04 -18.39 11.63
C HIS A 88 -7.33 -18.97 13.01
N ASN A 89 -8.24 -18.38 13.77
CA ASN A 89 -8.58 -18.77 15.15
C ASN A 89 -7.33 -18.90 16.06
N LYS A 90 -6.39 -17.95 15.93
CA LYS A 90 -5.17 -17.91 16.74
C LYS A 90 -5.33 -17.06 18.00
N ALA A 91 -6.38 -16.25 18.09
CA ALA A 91 -6.77 -15.50 19.26
C ALA A 91 -8.21 -15.85 19.62
N ASP A 92 -8.48 -16.06 20.90
CA ASP A 92 -9.81 -16.45 21.37
C ASP A 92 -10.70 -15.23 21.66
N THR A 93 -10.09 -14.10 22.02
CA THR A 93 -10.80 -12.88 22.39
C THR A 93 -10.24 -11.65 21.68
N ILE A 94 -11.04 -10.58 21.66
CA ILE A 94 -10.60 -9.26 21.17
C ILE A 94 -9.47 -8.71 22.04
N GLU A 95 -9.53 -8.96 23.32
CA GLU A 95 -8.53 -8.56 24.31
C GLU A 95 -7.18 -9.21 24.03
N ASP A 96 -7.14 -10.50 23.66
CA ASP A 96 -5.90 -11.20 23.25
C ASP A 96 -5.28 -10.52 22.02
N CYS A 97 -6.10 -10.11 21.05
CA CYS A 97 -5.63 -9.36 19.89
C CYS A 97 -5.05 -7.99 20.27
N ILE A 98 -5.70 -7.27 21.18
CA ILE A 98 -5.24 -5.97 21.64
C ILE A 98 -3.88 -6.09 22.32
N ASP A 99 -3.70 -7.09 23.17
CA ASP A 99 -2.44 -7.31 23.89
C ASP A 99 -1.33 -7.78 22.93
N ALA A 100 -1.63 -8.68 21.98
CA ALA A 100 -0.69 -9.04 20.91
C ALA A 100 -0.29 -7.81 20.06
N GLY A 101 -1.21 -6.91 19.77
CA GLY A 101 -0.92 -5.66 19.07
C GLY A 101 0.06 -4.77 19.83
N LYS A 102 -0.12 -4.60 21.14
CA LYS A 102 0.80 -3.85 22.02
C LYS A 102 2.20 -4.46 22.00
N GLU A 103 2.31 -5.81 22.04
CA GLU A 103 3.60 -6.50 21.96
C GLU A 103 4.31 -6.26 20.61
N ILE A 104 3.56 -6.22 19.52
CA ILE A 104 4.12 -5.93 18.19
C ILE A 104 4.63 -4.48 18.15
N PHE A 105 3.86 -3.53 18.67
CA PHE A 105 4.29 -2.13 18.75
C PHE A 105 5.54 -1.95 19.62
N ALA A 106 5.65 -2.67 20.72
CA ALA A 106 6.84 -2.61 21.59
C ALA A 106 8.14 -3.05 20.88
N LYS A 107 8.02 -3.86 19.82
CA LYS A 107 9.14 -4.31 18.97
C LYS A 107 9.40 -3.39 17.78
N TYR A 108 8.53 -2.42 17.51
CA TYR A 108 8.70 -1.49 16.41
C TYR A 108 9.91 -0.57 16.65
N LYS A 109 10.66 -0.32 15.61
CA LYS A 109 11.81 0.58 15.65
C LYS A 109 11.45 1.87 14.89
N PRO A 110 11.21 2.98 15.59
CA PRO A 110 10.90 4.24 14.94
C PRO A 110 12.00 4.72 14.01
N LYS A 111 11.63 5.55 13.02
CA LYS A 111 12.57 6.23 12.15
C LYS A 111 13.46 7.16 12.98
N THR A 112 14.76 7.10 12.73
CA THR A 112 15.75 7.92 13.48
C THR A 112 16.06 9.26 12.83
N TRP A 113 15.60 9.48 11.60
CA TRP A 113 15.94 10.66 10.79
C TRP A 113 14.85 11.75 10.74
N ASP A 114 13.76 11.59 11.50
CA ASP A 114 12.58 12.47 11.43
C ASP A 114 12.33 13.30 12.71
N ASP A 115 13.38 13.51 13.51
CA ASP A 115 13.33 14.27 14.79
C ASP A 115 12.30 13.74 15.79
N GLY A 116 12.16 12.43 15.89
CA GLY A 116 11.26 11.77 16.84
C GLY A 116 9.77 11.83 16.46
N LYS A 117 9.44 12.26 15.25
CA LYS A 117 8.03 12.33 14.80
C LYS A 117 7.39 10.96 14.68
N ASP A 118 8.15 9.96 14.20
CA ASP A 118 7.63 8.61 14.02
C ASP A 118 7.43 7.90 15.37
N GLU A 119 8.31 8.17 16.35
CA GLU A 119 8.15 7.70 17.74
C GLU A 119 6.89 8.31 18.39
N ALA A 120 6.72 9.62 18.32
CA ALA A 120 5.52 10.29 18.80
C ALA A 120 4.25 9.83 18.06
N GLN A 121 4.37 9.48 16.78
CA GLN A 121 3.28 8.90 16.01
C GLN A 121 2.95 7.46 16.44
N LEU A 122 3.97 6.68 16.81
CA LEU A 122 3.80 5.33 17.38
C LEU A 122 2.98 5.38 18.67
N ASP A 123 3.31 6.30 19.58
CA ASP A 123 2.57 6.49 20.84
C ASP A 123 1.09 6.80 20.58
N ILE A 124 0.80 7.66 19.60
CA ILE A 124 -0.58 7.95 19.21
C ILE A 124 -1.29 6.69 18.69
N CYS A 125 -0.62 5.89 17.86
CA CYS A 125 -1.17 4.65 17.34
C CYS A 125 -1.43 3.63 18.47
N MET A 126 -0.47 3.44 19.37
CA MET A 126 -0.62 2.54 20.52
C MET A 126 -1.79 2.92 21.41
N ASN A 127 -1.92 4.21 21.75
CA ASN A 127 -2.97 4.70 22.64
C ASN A 127 -4.39 4.58 22.03
N SER A 128 -4.51 4.59 20.72
CA SER A 128 -5.81 4.49 20.02
C SER A 128 -6.05 3.10 19.40
N PHE A 129 -5.11 2.17 19.54
CA PHE A 129 -5.15 0.89 18.85
C PHE A 129 -6.40 0.06 19.18
N ALA A 130 -6.75 -0.05 20.47
CA ALA A 130 -7.91 -0.83 20.91
C ALA A 130 -9.21 -0.35 20.27
N ASP A 131 -9.41 0.98 20.22
CA ASP A 131 -10.61 1.57 19.62
C ASP A 131 -10.64 1.37 18.10
N VAL A 132 -9.50 1.61 17.42
CA VAL A 132 -9.40 1.40 15.96
C VAL A 132 -9.64 -0.06 15.60
N PHE A 133 -9.10 -1.00 16.36
CA PHE A 133 -9.28 -2.44 16.14
C PHE A 133 -10.75 -2.86 16.31
N LYS A 134 -11.41 -2.44 17.42
CA LYS A 134 -12.82 -2.73 17.67
C LYS A 134 -13.73 -2.13 16.58
N ASN A 135 -13.47 -0.89 16.20
CA ASN A 135 -14.23 -0.22 15.15
C ASN A 135 -14.00 -0.85 13.76
N ALA A 136 -12.79 -1.34 13.48
CA ALA A 136 -12.51 -2.06 12.25
C ALA A 136 -13.27 -3.38 12.18
N LEU A 137 -13.34 -4.15 13.28
CA LEU A 137 -14.14 -5.37 13.36
C LEU A 137 -15.63 -5.10 13.14
N GLN A 138 -16.20 -4.09 13.81
CA GLN A 138 -17.60 -3.71 13.64
C GLN A 138 -17.91 -3.28 12.20
N GLY A 139 -17.01 -2.52 11.59
CA GLY A 139 -17.13 -2.12 10.20
C GLY A 139 -17.07 -3.29 9.23
N LEU A 140 -16.24 -4.28 9.49
CA LEU A 140 -16.17 -5.51 8.71
C LEU A 140 -17.43 -6.36 8.87
N ASP A 141 -17.98 -6.48 10.09
CA ASP A 141 -19.24 -7.19 10.33
C ASP A 141 -20.40 -6.54 9.57
N GLU A 142 -20.48 -5.19 9.56
CA GLU A 142 -21.46 -4.47 8.77
C GLU A 142 -21.28 -4.69 7.28
N ALA A 143 -20.01 -4.64 6.78
CA ALA A 143 -19.71 -4.89 5.38
C ALA A 143 -20.08 -6.31 4.96
N GLN A 144 -19.73 -7.32 5.76
CA GLN A 144 -20.12 -8.72 5.51
C GLN A 144 -21.63 -8.89 5.41
N ASN A 145 -22.39 -8.28 6.32
CA ASN A 145 -23.85 -8.35 6.32
C ASN A 145 -24.43 -7.70 5.06
N LYS A 146 -23.97 -6.50 4.68
CA LYS A 146 -24.43 -5.80 3.46
C LYS A 146 -24.08 -6.56 2.20
N MET A 147 -22.88 -7.15 2.15
CA MET A 147 -22.37 -7.92 1.02
C MET A 147 -22.88 -9.38 1.00
N ARG A 148 -23.61 -9.81 2.03
CA ARG A 148 -24.10 -11.20 2.23
C ARG A 148 -22.97 -12.23 2.19
N ILE A 149 -21.82 -11.88 2.78
CA ILE A 149 -20.66 -12.77 2.88
C ILE A 149 -20.78 -13.61 4.15
N ASN A 150 -20.96 -14.91 4.00
CA ASN A 150 -21.15 -15.82 5.14
C ASN A 150 -19.86 -16.06 5.95
N LYS A 151 -18.70 -16.07 5.28
CA LYS A 151 -17.41 -16.37 5.89
C LYS A 151 -16.36 -15.37 5.40
N LEU A 152 -15.63 -14.78 6.35
CA LEU A 152 -14.51 -13.92 6.03
C LEU A 152 -13.33 -14.78 5.55
N GLU A 153 -12.70 -14.37 4.45
CA GLU A 153 -11.47 -14.93 3.92
C GLU A 153 -10.43 -13.82 3.86
N GLY A 154 -9.19 -14.13 4.21
CA GLY A 154 -8.11 -13.19 4.25
C GLY A 154 -7.58 -12.76 2.88
N GLU A 155 -6.55 -12.00 2.94
CA GLU A 155 -5.85 -11.42 1.82
C GLU A 155 -5.46 -12.46 0.74
N ARG A 156 -5.76 -12.13 -0.51
CA ARG A 156 -5.39 -12.95 -1.68
C ARG A 156 -4.71 -12.09 -2.75
N ASN A 157 -3.65 -12.60 -3.33
CA ASN A 157 -3.08 -12.01 -4.52
C ASN A 157 -3.92 -12.36 -5.76
N TYR A 158 -4.35 -11.34 -6.50
CA TYR A 158 -4.88 -11.47 -7.84
C TYR A 158 -3.84 -10.99 -8.85
N MET A 159 -3.49 -11.84 -9.78
CA MET A 159 -2.67 -11.48 -10.92
C MET A 159 -3.36 -11.98 -12.17
N PHE A 160 -3.66 -11.09 -13.10
CA PHE A 160 -4.43 -11.43 -14.29
C PHE A 160 -4.03 -10.58 -15.48
N GLY A 161 -4.12 -11.19 -16.67
CA GLY A 161 -3.90 -10.51 -17.95
C GLY A 161 -5.03 -9.54 -18.27
N VAL A 162 -4.68 -8.38 -18.79
CA VAL A 162 -5.64 -7.35 -19.22
C VAL A 162 -5.55 -7.19 -20.73
N PRO A 163 -6.67 -7.27 -21.47
CA PRO A 163 -6.64 -7.12 -22.92
C PRO A 163 -5.94 -5.83 -23.38
N GLY A 164 -4.92 -5.98 -24.22
CA GLY A 164 -4.13 -4.86 -24.75
C GLY A 164 -3.07 -4.32 -23.80
N LEU A 165 -2.72 -5.05 -22.75
CA LEU A 165 -1.55 -4.86 -21.92
C LEU A 165 -0.64 -6.10 -22.01
N ASP A 166 0.69 -5.90 -21.98
CA ASP A 166 1.68 -6.97 -21.99
C ASP A 166 2.04 -7.42 -20.55
N LEU A 167 1.88 -6.52 -19.59
CA LEU A 167 2.12 -6.80 -18.17
C LEU A 167 0.79 -7.11 -17.48
N GLU A 168 0.81 -8.14 -16.63
CA GLU A 168 -0.34 -8.49 -15.79
C GLU A 168 -0.66 -7.39 -14.77
N TYR A 169 -1.94 -7.27 -14.42
CA TYR A 169 -2.39 -6.46 -13.30
C TYR A 169 -2.36 -7.28 -12.02
N ASN A 170 -1.81 -6.68 -10.96
CA ASN A 170 -1.73 -7.26 -9.63
C ASN A 170 -2.60 -6.46 -8.66
N GLY A 171 -3.44 -7.17 -7.92
CA GLY A 171 -4.24 -6.63 -6.84
C GLY A 171 -4.17 -7.53 -5.62
N LYS A 172 -4.29 -6.93 -4.43
CA LYS A 172 -4.22 -7.63 -3.15
C LYS A 172 -5.30 -7.09 -2.21
N PRO A 173 -6.56 -7.53 -2.41
CA PRO A 173 -7.67 -7.13 -1.55
C PRO A 173 -7.52 -7.72 -0.15
N ASP A 174 -7.98 -6.99 0.85
CA ASP A 174 -7.82 -7.38 2.25
C ASP A 174 -8.71 -8.58 2.61
N PHE A 175 -10.00 -8.56 2.21
CA PHE A 175 -10.93 -9.63 2.57
C PHE A 175 -11.82 -10.06 1.41
N ASN A 176 -11.99 -11.37 1.23
CA ASN A 176 -12.85 -12.04 0.25
C ASN A 176 -12.65 -11.60 -1.22
N GLY A 177 -11.68 -10.74 -1.49
CA GLY A 177 -11.54 -10.09 -2.79
C GLY A 177 -12.55 -8.97 -3.05
N GLN A 178 -13.32 -8.56 -2.04
CA GLN A 178 -14.45 -7.66 -2.15
C GLN A 178 -14.47 -6.54 -1.11
N ILE A 179 -13.78 -6.71 0.02
CA ILE A 179 -13.76 -5.72 1.11
C ILE A 179 -12.35 -5.19 1.27
N GLU A 180 -12.20 -3.89 1.22
CA GLU A 180 -10.96 -3.16 1.49
C GLU A 180 -11.09 -2.42 2.82
N LEU A 181 -10.16 -2.67 3.75
CA LEU A 181 -10.10 -2.01 5.05
C LEU A 181 -9.08 -0.88 5.05
N LYS A 182 -9.50 0.28 5.49
CA LYS A 182 -8.65 1.47 5.64
C LYS A 182 -8.71 1.99 7.07
N THR A 183 -7.64 1.79 7.80
CA THR A 183 -7.51 2.42 9.13
C THR A 183 -6.95 3.83 9.00
N THR A 184 -7.52 4.76 9.75
CA THR A 184 -7.06 6.14 9.80
C THR A 184 -6.69 6.51 11.23
N TRP A 185 -5.48 7.07 11.39
CA TRP A 185 -4.90 7.38 12.69
C TRP A 185 -4.77 8.88 12.89
N ALA A 186 -4.97 9.36 14.10
CA ALA A 186 -4.61 10.72 14.44
C ALA A 186 -3.14 10.97 14.09
N THR A 187 -2.79 12.22 13.78
CA THR A 187 -1.44 12.57 13.33
C THR A 187 -0.74 13.39 14.38
N TYR A 188 0.51 13.05 14.68
CA TYR A 188 1.37 13.89 15.50
C TYR A 188 1.55 15.27 14.85
N SER A 189 1.50 16.32 15.68
CA SER A 189 1.67 17.70 15.22
C SER A 189 2.35 18.55 16.30
N LYS A 190 3.50 19.11 15.99
CA LYS A 190 4.23 20.04 16.86
C LYS A 190 3.49 21.38 17.06
N VAL A 191 2.56 21.72 16.17
CA VAL A 191 1.85 23.02 16.15
C VAL A 191 0.62 23.04 17.06
N ILE A 192 0.06 21.87 17.34
CA ILE A 192 -1.15 21.72 18.16
C ILE A 192 -0.73 21.46 19.61
N SER A 193 -1.28 22.20 20.56
CA SER A 193 -0.93 22.09 22.00
C SER A 193 -1.08 20.68 22.56
N SER A 194 -2.04 19.89 22.05
CA SER A 194 -2.21 18.48 22.41
C SER A 194 -1.19 17.54 21.75
N GLY A 195 -0.31 18.03 20.89
CA GLY A 195 0.61 17.21 20.10
C GLY A 195 -0.08 16.33 19.04
N ARG A 196 -1.41 16.42 18.90
CA ARG A 196 -2.22 15.46 18.13
C ARG A 196 -3.29 16.13 17.30
N ARG A 197 -3.34 15.83 16.01
CA ARG A 197 -4.45 16.15 15.11
C ARG A 197 -5.36 14.94 14.96
N SER A 198 -6.61 15.04 15.39
CA SER A 198 -7.58 13.96 15.27
C SER A 198 -7.78 13.51 13.82
N ALA A 199 -7.96 12.20 13.63
CA ALA A 199 -8.42 11.65 12.38
C ALA A 199 -9.94 11.84 12.24
N SER A 200 -10.39 12.09 11.01
CA SER A 200 -11.81 12.09 10.65
C SER A 200 -12.09 10.95 9.67
N LEU A 201 -13.25 10.33 9.80
CA LEU A 201 -13.74 9.39 8.81
C LEU A 201 -14.13 10.15 7.54
N PRO A 202 -13.71 9.72 6.35
CA PRO A 202 -14.05 10.41 5.11
C PRO A 202 -15.55 10.33 4.84
N SER A 203 -16.12 11.41 4.28
CA SER A 203 -17.52 11.43 3.84
C SER A 203 -17.75 10.64 2.55
N GLN A 204 -16.70 10.43 1.75
CA GLN A 204 -16.68 9.63 0.54
C GLN A 204 -15.34 8.91 0.42
N PRO A 205 -15.27 7.75 -0.27
CA PRO A 205 -14.02 7.10 -0.56
C PRO A 205 -13.08 8.01 -1.36
N SER A 206 -11.78 7.95 -1.05
CA SER A 206 -10.78 8.67 -1.85
C SER A 206 -10.66 8.07 -3.25
N TRP A 207 -10.25 8.88 -4.23
CA TRP A 207 -10.05 8.43 -5.60
C TRP A 207 -9.08 7.24 -5.68
N SER A 208 -7.98 7.30 -4.96
CA SER A 208 -6.98 6.21 -4.98
C SER A 208 -7.54 4.89 -4.42
N HIS A 209 -8.42 4.93 -3.41
CA HIS A 209 -9.08 3.73 -2.88
C HIS A 209 -10.16 3.21 -3.84
N LEU A 210 -10.90 4.10 -4.51
CA LEU A 210 -11.83 3.71 -5.59
C LEU A 210 -11.09 3.02 -6.74
N CYS A 211 -9.93 3.53 -7.14
CA CYS A 211 -9.08 2.89 -8.15
C CYS A 211 -8.58 1.51 -7.67
N GLN A 212 -8.27 1.36 -6.39
CA GLN A 212 -7.84 0.09 -5.83
C GLN A 212 -8.94 -0.96 -5.94
N VAL A 213 -10.14 -0.65 -5.47
CA VAL A 213 -11.28 -1.60 -5.52
C VAL A 213 -11.82 -1.82 -6.93
N ALA A 214 -11.69 -0.85 -7.84
CA ALA A 214 -12.00 -1.04 -9.25
C ALA A 214 -11.08 -2.09 -9.91
N GLY A 215 -9.80 -2.14 -9.50
CA GLY A 215 -8.88 -3.20 -9.90
C GLY A 215 -9.31 -4.58 -9.39
N TYR A 216 -9.83 -4.67 -8.16
CA TYR A 216 -10.35 -5.92 -7.61
C TYR A 216 -11.64 -6.35 -8.30
N TRP A 217 -12.56 -5.39 -8.51
CA TRP A 217 -13.78 -5.62 -9.26
C TRP A 217 -13.51 -6.16 -10.67
N ALA A 218 -12.51 -5.62 -11.36
CA ALA A 218 -12.16 -6.05 -12.71
C ALA A 218 -11.79 -7.53 -12.82
N TYR A 219 -11.29 -8.15 -11.74
CA TYR A 219 -10.92 -9.56 -11.72
C TYR A 219 -12.11 -10.50 -11.75
N LYS A 220 -13.18 -10.21 -10.96
CA LYS A 220 -14.34 -11.12 -10.82
C LYS A 220 -15.69 -10.44 -11.07
N GLN A 221 -15.71 -9.13 -11.13
CA GLN A 221 -16.93 -8.31 -11.22
C GLN A 221 -17.88 -8.47 -10.02
N ASP A 222 -17.35 -8.94 -8.89
CA ASP A 222 -18.10 -9.02 -7.65
C ASP A 222 -18.33 -7.62 -7.05
N PRO A 223 -19.45 -7.40 -6.31
CA PRO A 223 -19.68 -6.16 -5.56
C PRO A 223 -18.50 -5.82 -4.65
N GLN A 224 -18.24 -4.53 -4.43
CA GLN A 224 -17.11 -4.05 -3.63
C GLN A 224 -17.58 -3.23 -2.43
N ALA A 225 -16.84 -3.33 -1.33
CA ALA A 225 -17.02 -2.49 -0.15
C ALA A 225 -15.70 -1.87 0.30
N ILE A 226 -15.78 -0.65 0.87
CA ILE A 226 -14.65 0.00 1.53
C ILE A 226 -15.06 0.33 2.96
N VAL A 227 -14.29 -0.19 3.92
CA VAL A 227 -14.45 0.07 5.35
C VAL A 227 -13.37 1.05 5.79
N TYR A 228 -13.77 2.18 6.35
CA TYR A 228 -12.88 3.09 7.06
C TYR A 228 -13.10 2.96 8.56
N ALA A 229 -12.02 2.84 9.32
CA ALA A 229 -12.08 2.80 10.78
C ALA A 229 -11.05 3.73 11.40
N ASN A 230 -11.41 4.38 12.49
CA ASN A 230 -10.51 5.15 13.35
C ASN A 230 -10.92 5.01 14.82
N GLU A 231 -10.27 5.73 15.71
CA GLU A 231 -10.55 5.72 17.15
C GLU A 231 -11.97 6.15 17.54
N LYS A 232 -12.70 6.87 16.66
CA LYS A 232 -14.02 7.44 16.94
C LYS A 232 -15.18 6.62 16.39
N GLY A 233 -14.88 5.67 15.49
CA GLY A 233 -15.89 4.84 14.86
C GLY A 233 -15.42 4.28 13.51
N TYR A 234 -16.40 3.89 12.72
CA TYR A 234 -16.17 3.35 11.38
C TYR A 234 -17.20 3.88 10.37
N ARG A 235 -16.94 3.64 9.09
CA ARG A 235 -17.86 3.92 7.99
C ARG A 235 -17.70 2.89 6.89
N VAL A 236 -18.83 2.35 6.45
CA VAL A 236 -18.89 1.34 5.39
C VAL A 236 -19.49 1.97 4.13
N PHE A 237 -18.80 1.84 3.03
CA PHE A 237 -19.26 2.20 1.70
C PHE A 237 -19.49 0.95 0.86
N THR A 238 -20.68 0.84 0.29
CA THR A 238 -21.10 -0.17 -0.70
C THR A 238 -21.83 0.54 -1.83
N GLU A 239 -22.23 -0.15 -2.88
CA GLU A 239 -23.04 0.44 -3.95
C GLU A 239 -24.37 1.03 -3.46
N GLU A 240 -24.94 0.54 -2.35
CA GLU A 240 -26.19 1.04 -1.77
C GLU A 240 -26.10 2.48 -1.26
N ASN A 241 -24.91 2.91 -0.80
CA ASN A 241 -24.71 4.24 -0.22
C ASN A 241 -23.59 5.05 -0.87
N CYS A 242 -22.96 4.50 -1.91
CA CYS A 242 -21.90 5.14 -2.68
C CYS A 242 -22.00 4.74 -4.15
N GLU A 243 -22.63 5.57 -4.97
CA GLU A 243 -22.83 5.37 -6.41
C GLU A 243 -21.51 5.07 -7.16
N LYS A 244 -20.38 5.58 -6.65
CA LYS A 244 -19.03 5.31 -7.23
C LYS A 244 -18.58 3.84 -7.09
N LEU A 245 -19.26 3.03 -6.26
CA LEU A 245 -19.03 1.60 -6.12
C LEU A 245 -20.02 0.77 -6.94
N ALA A 246 -20.94 1.39 -7.66
CA ALA A 246 -21.80 0.68 -8.60
C ALA A 246 -20.98 0.08 -9.75
N PRO A 247 -21.38 -1.08 -10.32
CA PRO A 247 -20.61 -1.79 -11.36
C PRO A 247 -20.19 -0.91 -12.54
N GLU A 248 -21.08 -0.06 -13.03
CA GLU A 248 -20.79 0.81 -14.18
C GLU A 248 -19.77 1.91 -13.83
N ALA A 249 -19.83 2.46 -12.61
CA ALA A 249 -18.85 3.41 -12.12
C ALA A 249 -17.47 2.74 -11.95
N LEU A 250 -17.41 1.55 -11.36
CA LEU A 250 -16.16 0.78 -11.21
C LEU A 250 -15.56 0.41 -12.58
N LYS A 251 -16.38 0.06 -13.55
CA LYS A 251 -15.94 -0.18 -14.94
C LYS A 251 -15.29 1.06 -15.57
N ASN A 252 -15.88 2.24 -15.37
CA ASN A 252 -15.32 3.48 -15.87
C ASN A 252 -13.99 3.82 -15.19
N ILE A 253 -13.89 3.61 -13.88
CA ILE A 253 -12.64 3.77 -13.13
C ILE A 253 -11.59 2.77 -13.64
N TRP A 254 -11.98 1.51 -13.87
CA TRP A 254 -11.09 0.50 -14.42
C TRP A 254 -10.55 0.86 -15.78
N ASN A 255 -11.39 1.38 -16.69
CA ASN A 255 -10.96 1.86 -17.99
C ASN A 255 -9.90 2.97 -17.88
N HIS A 256 -10.05 3.88 -16.90
CA HIS A 256 -9.03 4.89 -16.59
C HIS A 256 -7.71 4.25 -16.12
N ILE A 257 -7.78 3.24 -15.26
CA ILE A 257 -6.59 2.49 -14.79
C ILE A 257 -5.87 1.84 -15.96
N VAL A 258 -6.61 1.15 -16.85
CA VAL A 258 -6.06 0.49 -18.04
C VAL A 258 -5.39 1.50 -18.97
N ALA A 259 -5.99 2.68 -19.17
CA ALA A 259 -5.38 3.74 -19.97
C ALA A 259 -4.03 4.20 -19.38
N LYS A 260 -3.95 4.38 -18.07
CA LYS A 260 -2.67 4.70 -17.38
C LYS A 260 -1.65 3.57 -17.47
N CYS A 261 -2.09 2.32 -17.36
CA CYS A 261 -1.21 1.16 -17.55
C CYS A 261 -0.62 1.12 -18.97
N ARG A 262 -1.41 1.43 -20.01
CA ARG A 262 -0.92 1.54 -21.40
C ARG A 262 0.15 2.63 -21.55
N ILE A 263 -0.07 3.79 -20.92
CA ILE A 263 0.94 4.86 -20.95
C ILE A 263 2.25 4.36 -20.35
N ARG A 264 2.19 3.67 -19.19
CA ARG A 264 3.38 3.07 -18.56
C ARG A 264 4.07 2.05 -19.46
N GLU A 265 3.33 1.17 -20.13
CA GLU A 265 3.91 0.21 -21.06
C GLU A 265 4.53 0.88 -22.28
N ASN A 266 3.92 1.93 -22.81
CA ASN A 266 4.51 2.71 -23.90
C ASN A 266 5.83 3.36 -23.48
N GLN A 267 5.93 3.88 -22.27
CA GLN A 267 7.20 4.39 -21.71
C GLN A 267 8.24 3.27 -21.60
N LEU A 268 7.85 2.09 -21.08
CA LEU A 268 8.73 0.92 -21.01
C LEU A 268 9.20 0.46 -22.41
N LYS A 269 8.33 0.45 -23.41
CA LYS A 269 8.64 0.06 -24.79
C LYS A 269 9.56 1.06 -25.49
N SER A 270 9.45 2.33 -25.13
CA SER A 270 10.26 3.41 -25.72
C SER A 270 11.67 3.49 -25.15
N ALA A 271 11.94 2.86 -24.00
CA ALA A 271 13.23 2.88 -23.33
C ALA A 271 14.02 1.60 -23.57
N GLN A 272 15.30 1.71 -23.92
CA GLN A 272 16.23 0.57 -24.04
C GLN A 272 16.86 0.22 -22.68
N THR A 273 16.94 1.20 -21.80
CA THR A 273 17.59 1.08 -20.48
C THR A 273 16.72 1.69 -19.38
N VAL A 274 17.03 1.33 -18.12
CA VAL A 274 16.38 1.97 -16.95
C VAL A 274 16.67 3.47 -16.91
N HIS A 275 17.85 3.89 -17.34
CA HIS A 275 18.21 5.32 -17.37
C HIS A 275 17.34 6.11 -18.33
N GLU A 276 17.16 5.61 -19.56
CA GLU A 276 16.26 6.21 -20.54
C GLU A 276 14.81 6.24 -20.04
N LEU A 277 14.34 5.13 -19.39
CA LEU A 277 13.00 5.10 -18.81
C LEU A 277 12.78 6.21 -17.78
N ILE A 278 13.78 6.44 -16.92
CA ILE A 278 13.72 7.50 -15.90
C ILE A 278 13.60 8.88 -16.57
N GLN A 279 14.28 9.11 -17.68
CA GLN A 279 14.21 10.37 -18.43
C GLN A 279 12.85 10.60 -19.13
N LEU A 280 12.09 9.53 -19.39
CA LEU A 280 10.75 9.62 -19.98
C LEU A 280 9.63 9.93 -18.97
N VAL A 281 9.98 10.00 -17.69
CA VAL A 281 8.99 10.16 -16.60
C VAL A 281 9.22 11.47 -15.88
N GLU A 282 8.17 12.29 -15.84
CA GLU A 282 8.21 13.53 -15.06
C GLU A 282 8.44 13.25 -13.56
N PRO A 283 9.45 13.88 -12.94
CA PRO A 283 9.69 13.71 -11.52
C PRO A 283 8.65 14.50 -10.70
N ASP A 284 7.87 13.79 -9.90
CA ASP A 284 6.95 14.38 -8.93
C ASP A 284 7.38 14.00 -7.52
N PHE A 285 8.02 14.93 -6.83
CA PHE A 285 8.45 14.82 -5.43
C PHE A 285 7.47 15.48 -4.45
N SER A 286 6.34 16.00 -4.92
CA SER A 286 5.33 16.68 -4.09
C SER A 286 4.48 15.71 -3.27
N HIS A 287 4.40 14.44 -3.67
CA HIS A 287 3.59 13.44 -3.01
C HIS A 287 4.21 12.99 -1.68
N MET A 288 3.81 13.63 -0.59
CA MET A 288 4.43 13.48 0.74
C MET A 288 4.54 12.02 1.20
N PHE A 289 3.49 11.21 1.07
CA PHE A 289 3.51 9.80 1.51
C PHE A 289 4.43 8.92 0.66
N ALA A 290 4.50 9.17 -0.64
CA ALA A 290 5.35 8.39 -1.53
C ALA A 290 6.83 8.65 -1.27
N TRP A 291 7.18 9.84 -0.80
CA TRP A 291 8.55 10.27 -0.57
C TRP A 291 8.91 10.43 0.92
N ASP A 292 8.07 9.91 1.82
CA ASP A 292 8.41 9.76 3.26
C ASP A 292 9.34 8.56 3.46
N ILE A 293 10.57 8.70 2.97
CA ILE A 293 11.63 7.68 2.95
C ILE A 293 12.91 8.23 3.54
N HIS A 294 13.89 7.37 3.75
CA HIS A 294 15.18 7.77 4.27
C HIS A 294 15.81 8.91 3.43
N PRO A 295 16.34 9.99 4.04
CA PRO A 295 16.84 11.17 3.34
C PRO A 295 17.88 10.88 2.25
N GLU A 296 18.78 9.93 2.49
CA GLU A 296 19.76 9.52 1.48
C GLU A 296 19.13 8.80 0.29
N VAL A 297 18.06 8.02 0.51
CA VAL A 297 17.31 7.38 -0.57
C VAL A 297 16.54 8.42 -1.38
N LEU A 298 15.96 9.41 -0.72
CA LEU A 298 15.34 10.56 -1.39
C LEU A 298 16.37 11.39 -2.19
N LYS A 299 17.55 11.60 -1.62
CA LYS A 299 18.66 12.27 -2.32
C LYS A 299 19.08 11.50 -3.56
N GLU A 300 19.24 10.16 -3.45
CA GLU A 300 19.54 9.29 -4.59
C GLU A 300 18.45 9.41 -5.67
N ALA A 301 17.17 9.38 -5.28
CA ALA A 301 16.07 9.56 -6.20
C ALA A 301 16.17 10.90 -6.94
N LYS A 302 16.33 12.01 -6.22
CA LYS A 302 16.46 13.35 -6.80
C LYS A 302 17.63 13.45 -7.80
N GLN A 303 18.78 12.86 -7.46
CA GLN A 303 19.96 12.86 -8.33
C GLN A 303 19.72 12.16 -9.67
N LEU A 304 18.89 11.10 -9.73
CA LEU A 304 18.55 10.41 -10.96
C LEU A 304 17.82 11.32 -11.98
N TRP A 305 17.09 12.33 -11.49
CA TRP A 305 16.41 13.34 -12.32
C TRP A 305 17.17 14.66 -12.42
N GLY A 306 18.45 14.68 -12.03
CA GLY A 306 19.30 15.88 -12.16
C GLY A 306 19.04 16.97 -11.12
N PHE A 307 18.24 16.69 -10.07
CA PHE A 307 18.12 17.62 -8.94
C PHE A 307 19.35 17.51 -8.05
N VAL A 308 20.33 18.36 -8.30
CA VAL A 308 21.54 18.48 -7.48
C VAL A 308 21.22 19.39 -6.30
N GLN A 309 21.48 18.92 -5.08
CA GLN A 309 21.60 19.79 -3.90
C GLN A 309 23.05 19.97 -3.55
#